data_f9a9ebb2d1eace6ad99f092af75314a4
#
_entry.id   f9a9ebb2d1eace6ad99f092af75314a4
#
_cell.length_a   1.000
_cell.length_b   1.000
_cell.length_c   1.000
_cell.angle_alpha   90.00
_cell.angle_beta   90.00
_cell.angle_gamma   90.00
#
_symmetry.space_group_name_H-M   'P 1'
#
loop_
_entity.id
_entity.type
_entity.pdbx_description
1 polymer ?
#
loop_
_entity_poly.entity_id
_entity_poly.type
_entity_poly.pdbx_seq_one_letter_code
_entity_poly.pdbx_strand_id
1 'polypeptide(L)'
;MRSRSTILFSILITLTVGLFSLDLAVGVVNIPIRDVWAALTGGNCSRATEKIVLNIRLIKAIVALLAGAALSVSGLQMQTLFRNPLAGPYVLGISSGASLGVALVVLAGIGSSIGIAGAAWVGAAVVLLVITAVGQRIKDIMVILILGMMFSSGVGAVVQILQYLSKEESLKAFVIWTMGALGDVTSGQLLILVPSVFAGLLLAVLTIKPLNLLLFGEEYAVTMGLNIRRSRSLLFLSTTLLAGTITAFCGPIGFIGLAMPHVTRMLFQNSDHHVLLPGTILSGASILLLCDIISKIFTLPINAITALLGIPIVVWVVLRNKSITA
;
A
#
# COMPACT_ATOMS: atom_id res chain seq x y z
N MET A 1 21.18 21.42 -7.74
CA MET A 1 20.37 20.26 -7.30
C MET A 1 19.17 20.64 -6.43
N ARG A 2 19.30 21.50 -5.40
CA ARG A 2 18.15 21.93 -4.56
C ARG A 2 16.98 22.54 -5.34
N SER A 3 17.21 23.41 -6.32
CA SER A 3 16.15 24.04 -7.12
C SER A 3 15.29 23.02 -7.90
N ARG A 4 15.91 22.00 -8.52
CA ARG A 4 15.19 20.95 -9.28
C ARG A 4 14.28 20.12 -8.37
N SER A 5 14.76 19.70 -7.20
CA SER A 5 13.93 18.93 -6.24
C SER A 5 12.75 19.75 -5.75
N THR A 6 12.95 21.05 -5.46
CA THR A 6 11.85 21.93 -5.01
C THR A 6 10.79 22.07 -6.09
N ILE A 7 11.17 22.25 -7.35
CA ILE A 7 10.23 22.33 -8.48
C ILE A 7 9.44 21.02 -8.62
N LEU A 8 10.12 19.87 -8.54
CA LEU A 8 9.46 18.56 -8.63
C LEU A 8 8.48 18.33 -7.49
N PHE A 9 8.82 18.72 -6.25
CA PHE A 9 7.89 18.65 -5.12
C PHE A 9 6.67 19.55 -5.34
N SER A 10 6.86 20.78 -5.81
CA SER A 10 5.74 21.69 -6.12
C SER A 10 4.83 21.10 -7.19
N ILE A 11 5.38 20.52 -8.25
CA ILE A 11 4.61 19.84 -9.31
C ILE A 11 3.83 18.65 -8.73
N LEU A 12 4.47 17.78 -7.94
CA LEU A 12 3.81 16.63 -7.34
C LEU A 12 2.71 17.02 -6.36
N ILE A 13 2.91 18.06 -5.55
CA ILE A 13 1.89 18.57 -4.63
C ILE A 13 0.70 19.10 -5.43
N THR A 14 0.94 19.95 -6.44
CA THR A 14 -0.12 20.48 -7.30
C THR A 14 -0.88 19.39 -8.01
N LEU A 15 -0.17 18.37 -8.53
CA LEU A 15 -0.76 17.19 -9.17
C LEU A 15 -1.62 16.39 -8.19
N THR A 16 -1.11 16.13 -6.97
CA THR A 16 -1.87 15.38 -5.94
C THR A 16 -3.15 16.12 -5.56
N VAL A 17 -3.07 17.45 -5.31
CA VAL A 17 -4.22 18.27 -4.98
C VAL A 17 -5.22 18.34 -6.16
N GLY A 18 -4.72 18.49 -7.38
CA GLY A 18 -5.55 18.50 -8.59
C GLY A 18 -6.28 17.16 -8.80
N LEU A 19 -5.56 16.02 -8.65
CA LEU A 19 -6.15 14.70 -8.77
C LEU A 19 -7.13 14.40 -7.63
N PHE A 20 -6.85 14.84 -6.40
CA PHE A 20 -7.80 14.71 -5.28
C PHE A 20 -9.08 15.48 -5.53
N SER A 21 -8.98 16.72 -6.03
CA SER A 21 -10.15 17.54 -6.39
C SER A 21 -10.94 16.94 -7.55
N LEU A 22 -10.25 16.40 -8.55
CA LEU A 22 -10.85 15.70 -9.68
C LEU A 22 -11.55 14.40 -9.22
N ASP A 23 -10.94 13.66 -8.32
CA ASP A 23 -11.49 12.41 -7.77
C ASP A 23 -12.81 12.65 -7.00
N LEU A 24 -12.92 13.80 -6.31
CA LEU A 24 -14.16 14.23 -5.67
C LEU A 24 -15.24 14.63 -6.70
N ALA A 25 -14.84 15.21 -7.82
CA ALA A 25 -15.78 15.63 -8.88
C ALA A 25 -16.32 14.43 -9.66
N VAL A 26 -15.45 13.45 -9.96
CA VAL A 26 -15.78 12.25 -10.77
C VAL A 26 -16.46 11.19 -9.89
N GLY A 27 -17.52 10.58 -10.42
CA GLY A 27 -18.22 9.46 -9.76
C GLY A 27 -19.29 8.88 -10.68
N VAL A 28 -19.81 7.71 -10.32
CA VAL A 28 -20.89 7.02 -11.07
C VAL A 28 -22.15 7.89 -11.21
N VAL A 29 -22.45 8.71 -10.19
CA VAL A 29 -23.53 9.69 -10.24
C VAL A 29 -22.97 11.02 -10.68
N ASN A 30 -23.50 11.62 -11.74
CA ASN A 30 -23.11 12.95 -12.18
C ASN A 30 -23.64 14.01 -11.21
N ILE A 31 -22.73 14.65 -10.47
CA ILE A 31 -23.02 15.76 -9.56
C ILE A 31 -22.27 16.98 -10.10
N PRO A 32 -22.96 18.12 -10.33
CA PRO A 32 -22.30 19.35 -10.76
C PRO A 32 -21.20 19.77 -9.77
N ILE A 33 -20.06 20.25 -10.27
CA ILE A 33 -18.92 20.70 -9.45
C ILE A 33 -19.35 21.73 -8.40
N ARG A 34 -20.30 22.62 -8.74
CA ARG A 34 -20.86 23.58 -7.81
C ARG A 34 -21.48 22.94 -6.58
N ASP A 35 -22.22 21.82 -6.77
CA ASP A 35 -22.91 21.12 -5.69
C ASP A 35 -21.92 20.27 -4.88
N VAL A 36 -20.85 19.74 -5.50
CA VAL A 36 -19.74 19.09 -4.79
C VAL A 36 -19.06 20.10 -3.86
N TRP A 37 -18.78 21.31 -4.35
CA TRP A 37 -18.19 22.37 -3.56
C TRP A 37 -19.12 22.85 -2.44
N ALA A 38 -20.42 23.01 -2.74
CA ALA A 38 -21.43 23.37 -1.75
C ALA A 38 -21.50 22.33 -0.62
N ALA A 39 -21.48 21.03 -0.95
CA ALA A 39 -21.48 19.95 0.04
C ALA A 39 -20.24 19.99 0.95
N LEU A 40 -19.05 20.31 0.40
CA LEU A 40 -17.80 20.39 1.17
C LEU A 40 -17.73 21.63 2.08
N THR A 41 -18.37 22.73 1.68
CA THR A 41 -18.31 24.03 2.41
C THR A 41 -19.54 24.30 3.27
N GLY A 42 -20.50 23.37 3.34
CA GLY A 42 -21.74 23.54 4.09
C GLY A 42 -22.73 24.48 3.41
N GLY A 43 -22.62 24.68 2.09
CA GLY A 43 -23.55 25.47 1.26
C GLY A 43 -24.85 24.72 0.95
N ASN A 44 -25.78 25.40 0.25
CA ASN A 44 -27.07 24.81 -0.13
C ASN A 44 -26.91 23.75 -1.23
N CYS A 45 -27.09 22.49 -0.86
CA CYS A 45 -27.20 21.36 -1.78
C CYS A 45 -28.27 20.37 -1.29
N SER A 46 -28.64 19.40 -2.12
CA SER A 46 -29.59 18.37 -1.70
C SER A 46 -28.93 17.45 -0.62
N ARG A 47 -29.72 16.97 0.36
CA ARG A 47 -29.26 16.02 1.36
C ARG A 47 -28.66 14.73 0.76
N ALA A 48 -29.17 14.31 -0.40
CA ALA A 48 -28.62 13.16 -1.12
C ALA A 48 -27.21 13.47 -1.66
N THR A 49 -27.02 14.63 -2.28
CA THR A 49 -25.71 15.10 -2.75
C THR A 49 -24.70 15.21 -1.62
N GLU A 50 -25.10 15.85 -0.51
CA GLU A 50 -24.25 15.98 0.67
C GLU A 50 -23.76 14.61 1.19
N LYS A 51 -24.68 13.64 1.37
CA LYS A 51 -24.34 12.29 1.79
C LYS A 51 -23.39 11.57 0.82
N ILE A 52 -23.64 11.69 -0.50
CA ILE A 52 -22.76 11.07 -1.51
C ILE A 52 -21.37 11.69 -1.46
N VAL A 53 -21.28 13.01 -1.40
CA VAL A 53 -19.99 13.71 -1.42
C VAL A 53 -19.21 13.44 -0.13
N LEU A 54 -19.80 13.62 1.05
CA LEU A 54 -19.10 13.53 2.32
C LEU A 54 -18.85 12.09 2.76
N ASN A 55 -19.84 11.18 2.61
CA ASN A 55 -19.76 9.83 3.17
C ASN A 55 -19.24 8.78 2.18
N ILE A 56 -19.23 9.08 0.87
CA ILE A 56 -18.76 8.14 -0.14
C ILE A 56 -17.52 8.69 -0.85
N ARG A 57 -17.64 9.83 -1.54
CA ARG A 57 -16.54 10.32 -2.38
C ARG A 57 -15.35 10.81 -1.57
N LEU A 58 -15.59 11.59 -0.53
CA LEU A 58 -14.52 12.14 0.31
C LEU A 58 -13.78 11.02 1.05
N ILE A 59 -14.51 10.07 1.63
CA ILE A 59 -13.90 8.93 2.31
C ILE A 59 -13.04 8.14 1.31
N LYS A 60 -13.58 7.82 0.14
CA LYS A 60 -12.88 7.06 -0.89
C LYS A 60 -11.63 7.78 -1.39
N ALA A 61 -11.70 9.09 -1.63
CA ALA A 61 -10.55 9.92 -2.04
C ALA A 61 -9.46 9.97 -0.96
N ILE A 62 -9.84 10.12 0.33
CA ILE A 62 -8.88 10.07 1.45
C ILE A 62 -8.22 8.68 1.53
N VAL A 63 -8.99 7.60 1.40
CA VAL A 63 -8.47 6.23 1.40
C VAL A 63 -7.53 6.02 0.22
N ALA A 64 -7.87 6.47 -0.98
CA ALA A 64 -7.00 6.39 -2.16
C ALA A 64 -5.66 7.10 -1.94
N LEU A 65 -5.71 8.35 -1.44
CA LEU A 65 -4.50 9.13 -1.12
C LEU A 65 -3.61 8.40 -0.11
N LEU A 66 -4.19 7.94 1.00
CA LEU A 66 -3.44 7.26 2.06
C LEU A 66 -2.92 5.89 1.62
N ALA A 67 -3.71 5.13 0.87
CA ALA A 67 -3.31 3.81 0.38
C ALA A 67 -2.16 3.94 -0.63
N GLY A 68 -2.21 4.91 -1.53
CA GLY A 68 -1.12 5.18 -2.46
C GLY A 68 0.18 5.55 -1.75
N ALA A 69 0.11 6.45 -0.78
CA ALA A 69 1.25 6.83 0.05
C ALA A 69 1.81 5.63 0.83
N ALA A 70 0.94 4.90 1.54
CA ALA A 70 1.33 3.78 2.40
C ALA A 70 2.00 2.64 1.62
N LEU A 71 1.38 2.17 0.54
CA LEU A 71 1.91 1.08 -0.27
C LEU A 71 3.23 1.45 -0.94
N SER A 72 3.34 2.67 -1.44
CA SER A 72 4.56 3.14 -2.11
C SER A 72 5.74 3.27 -1.15
N VAL A 73 5.52 3.81 0.05
CA VAL A 73 6.55 3.89 1.10
C VAL A 73 6.97 2.50 1.56
N SER A 74 6.01 1.60 1.78
CA SER A 74 6.29 0.20 2.11
C SER A 74 7.17 -0.46 1.05
N GLY A 75 6.88 -0.23 -0.22
CA GLY A 75 7.70 -0.74 -1.32
C GLY A 75 9.11 -0.14 -1.34
N LEU A 76 9.25 1.16 -1.12
CA LEU A 76 10.56 1.82 -1.00
C LEU A 76 11.41 1.20 0.11
N GLN A 77 10.82 0.95 1.28
CA GLN A 77 11.49 0.31 2.40
C GLN A 77 11.94 -1.12 2.06
N MET A 78 11.08 -1.91 1.43
CA MET A 78 11.39 -3.31 1.08
C MET A 78 12.43 -3.40 -0.03
N GLN A 79 12.36 -2.57 -1.06
CA GLN A 79 13.37 -2.52 -2.12
C GLN A 79 14.76 -2.17 -1.59
N THR A 80 14.84 -1.24 -0.64
CA THR A 80 16.12 -0.84 -0.03
C THR A 80 16.63 -1.91 0.92
N LEU A 81 15.78 -2.47 1.78
CA LEU A 81 16.15 -3.48 2.76
C LEU A 81 16.67 -4.77 2.10
N PHE A 82 15.94 -5.27 1.09
CA PHE A 82 16.32 -6.48 0.36
C PHE A 82 17.33 -6.22 -0.77
N ARG A 83 17.69 -4.97 -1.01
CA ARG A 83 18.54 -4.56 -2.15
C ARG A 83 18.04 -5.19 -3.46
N ASN A 84 16.74 -5.34 -3.57
CA ASN A 84 16.07 -5.94 -4.71
C ASN A 84 15.02 -4.97 -5.27
N PRO A 85 15.19 -4.49 -6.49
CA PRO A 85 14.25 -3.55 -7.11
C PRO A 85 12.84 -4.14 -7.32
N LEU A 86 12.70 -5.45 -7.28
CA LEU A 86 11.44 -6.16 -7.44
C LEU A 86 10.78 -6.53 -6.09
N ALA A 87 11.36 -6.15 -4.97
CA ALA A 87 10.75 -6.36 -3.66
C ALA A 87 9.58 -5.39 -3.46
N GLY A 88 8.38 -5.93 -3.41
CA GLY A 88 7.16 -5.17 -3.07
C GLY A 88 6.82 -5.24 -1.58
N PRO A 89 5.78 -4.52 -1.13
CA PRO A 89 5.37 -4.51 0.28
C PRO A 89 4.91 -5.89 0.78
N TYR A 90 4.50 -6.77 -0.11
CA TYR A 90 3.92 -8.08 0.21
C TYR A 90 4.92 -9.25 0.24
N VAL A 91 6.20 -9.00 -0.07
CA VAL A 91 7.23 -10.08 -0.11
C VAL A 91 7.41 -10.79 1.24
N LEU A 92 7.05 -10.15 2.33
CA LEU A 92 7.06 -10.74 3.68
C LEU A 92 5.84 -11.63 3.98
N GLY A 93 4.91 -11.81 3.04
CA GLY A 93 3.71 -12.59 3.25
C GLY A 93 2.57 -11.86 3.99
N ILE A 94 2.66 -10.54 4.16
CA ILE A 94 1.64 -9.73 4.85
C ILE A 94 0.26 -9.90 4.21
N SER A 95 0.19 -9.83 2.88
CA SER A 95 -1.06 -10.03 2.13
C SER A 95 -1.59 -11.45 2.28
N SER A 96 -0.71 -12.46 2.30
CA SER A 96 -1.10 -13.86 2.47
C SER A 96 -1.68 -14.11 3.87
N GLY A 97 -1.06 -13.53 4.91
CA GLY A 97 -1.58 -13.58 6.27
C GLY A 97 -2.95 -12.91 6.39
N ALA A 98 -3.12 -11.73 5.80
CA ALA A 98 -4.40 -11.05 5.74
C ALA A 98 -5.45 -11.90 5.01
N SER A 99 -5.10 -12.48 3.86
CA SER A 99 -5.98 -13.36 3.08
C SER A 99 -6.39 -14.60 3.87
N LEU A 100 -5.49 -15.20 4.66
CA LEU A 100 -5.83 -16.34 5.53
C LEU A 100 -6.83 -15.91 6.61
N GLY A 101 -6.60 -14.76 7.26
CA GLY A 101 -7.54 -14.23 8.26
C GLY A 101 -8.94 -14.05 7.68
N VAL A 102 -9.04 -13.44 6.50
CA VAL A 102 -10.32 -13.26 5.80
C VAL A 102 -10.93 -14.60 5.36
N ALA A 103 -10.11 -15.52 4.84
CA ALA A 103 -10.57 -16.85 4.45
C ALA A 103 -11.19 -17.63 5.62
N LEU A 104 -10.60 -17.57 6.81
CA LEU A 104 -11.15 -18.19 8.01
C LEU A 104 -12.52 -17.62 8.40
N VAL A 105 -12.73 -16.31 8.25
CA VAL A 105 -14.01 -15.67 8.56
C VAL A 105 -15.03 -15.90 7.46
N VAL A 106 -14.68 -15.64 6.20
CA VAL A 106 -15.62 -15.64 5.08
C VAL A 106 -15.92 -17.05 4.56
N LEU A 107 -14.87 -17.90 4.42
CA LEU A 107 -15.01 -19.23 3.83
C LEU A 107 -15.33 -20.29 4.87
N ALA A 108 -14.67 -20.26 6.03
CA ALA A 108 -14.87 -21.24 7.10
C ALA A 108 -15.88 -20.80 8.16
N GLY A 109 -16.31 -19.53 8.18
CA GLY A 109 -17.27 -18.99 9.15
C GLY A 109 -16.73 -18.87 10.59
N ILE A 110 -15.39 -18.91 10.76
CA ILE A 110 -14.73 -18.87 12.07
C ILE A 110 -14.50 -17.41 12.47
N GLY A 111 -14.97 -17.00 13.66
CA GLY A 111 -14.67 -15.66 14.19
C GLY A 111 -15.42 -14.52 13.50
N SER A 112 -16.65 -14.75 13.05
CA SER A 112 -17.49 -13.75 12.35
C SER A 112 -17.70 -12.44 13.11
N SER A 113 -17.56 -12.44 14.44
CA SER A 113 -17.70 -11.25 15.30
C SER A 113 -16.59 -10.21 15.11
N ILE A 114 -15.42 -10.60 14.61
CA ILE A 114 -14.26 -9.70 14.40
C ILE A 114 -14.42 -8.92 13.08
N GLY A 115 -15.22 -9.42 12.16
CA GLY A 115 -15.40 -8.85 10.83
C GLY A 115 -14.18 -9.07 9.91
N ILE A 116 -14.38 -8.80 8.62
CA ILE A 116 -13.37 -9.05 7.57
C ILE A 116 -12.09 -8.25 7.80
N ALA A 117 -12.22 -6.93 8.05
CA ALA A 117 -11.07 -6.06 8.25
C ALA A 117 -10.26 -6.42 9.50
N GLY A 118 -10.95 -6.75 10.61
CA GLY A 118 -10.29 -7.20 11.84
C GLY A 118 -9.53 -8.51 11.65
N ALA A 119 -10.12 -9.48 10.96
CA ALA A 119 -9.47 -10.76 10.65
C ALA A 119 -8.25 -10.60 9.75
N ALA A 120 -8.35 -9.76 8.71
CA ALA A 120 -7.22 -9.42 7.85
C ALA A 120 -6.08 -8.75 8.64
N TRP A 121 -6.42 -7.83 9.53
CA TRP A 121 -5.43 -7.12 10.36
C TRP A 121 -4.72 -8.07 11.33
N VAL A 122 -5.46 -8.97 11.98
CA VAL A 122 -4.89 -10.03 12.84
C VAL A 122 -3.98 -10.95 12.03
N GLY A 123 -4.42 -11.39 10.85
CA GLY A 123 -3.59 -12.21 9.95
C GLY A 123 -2.29 -11.54 9.56
N ALA A 124 -2.33 -10.26 9.19
CA ALA A 124 -1.12 -9.46 8.89
C ALA A 124 -0.21 -9.31 10.12
N ALA A 125 -0.79 -9.08 11.32
CA ALA A 125 -0.03 -8.97 12.56
C ALA A 125 0.67 -10.28 12.95
N VAL A 126 0.01 -11.43 12.77
CA VAL A 126 0.63 -12.75 13.00
C VAL A 126 1.85 -12.93 12.10
N VAL A 127 1.75 -12.59 10.82
CA VAL A 127 2.89 -12.64 9.90
C VAL A 127 4.02 -11.74 10.36
N LEU A 128 3.72 -10.52 10.80
CA LEU A 128 4.73 -9.60 11.35
C LEU A 128 5.48 -10.24 12.52
N LEU A 129 4.76 -10.85 13.46
CA LEU A 129 5.36 -11.51 14.63
C LEU A 129 6.28 -12.66 14.19
N VAL A 130 5.81 -13.50 13.28
CA VAL A 130 6.61 -14.63 12.77
C VAL A 130 7.86 -14.13 12.05
N ILE A 131 7.72 -13.19 11.10
CA ILE A 131 8.85 -12.66 10.33
C ILE A 131 9.85 -11.92 11.23
N THR A 132 9.36 -11.16 12.22
CA THR A 132 10.23 -10.46 13.17
C THR A 132 11.00 -11.47 14.05
N ALA A 133 10.33 -12.50 14.57
CA ALA A 133 10.96 -13.54 15.37
C ALA A 133 12.02 -14.33 14.59
N VAL A 134 11.71 -14.69 13.35
CA VAL A 134 12.62 -15.36 12.42
C VAL A 134 13.78 -14.44 12.05
N GLY A 135 13.50 -13.18 11.72
CA GLY A 135 14.49 -12.17 11.34
C GLY A 135 15.50 -11.82 12.42
N GLN A 136 15.16 -12.05 13.71
CA GLN A 136 16.13 -11.90 14.82
C GLN A 136 17.16 -13.05 14.87
N ARG A 137 16.83 -14.22 14.34
CA ARG A 137 17.69 -15.42 14.35
C ARG A 137 18.51 -15.56 13.07
N ILE A 138 18.00 -15.09 11.95
CA ILE A 138 18.61 -15.23 10.63
C ILE A 138 19.41 -13.96 10.29
N LYS A 139 20.70 -14.14 10.01
CA LYS A 139 21.60 -13.03 9.63
C LYS A 139 21.37 -12.59 8.18
N ASP A 140 21.20 -13.53 7.27
CA ASP A 140 21.06 -13.25 5.84
C ASP A 140 19.65 -12.78 5.51
N ILE A 141 19.55 -11.57 4.98
CA ILE A 141 18.27 -10.95 4.62
C ILE A 141 17.59 -11.66 3.44
N MET A 142 18.36 -12.27 2.53
CA MET A 142 17.82 -13.02 1.40
C MET A 142 17.09 -14.30 1.84
N VAL A 143 17.57 -14.94 2.90
CA VAL A 143 16.89 -16.10 3.49
C VAL A 143 15.53 -15.69 4.06
N ILE A 144 15.42 -14.51 4.68
CA ILE A 144 14.14 -13.99 5.19
C ILE A 144 13.17 -13.73 4.03
N LEU A 145 13.66 -13.19 2.91
CA LEU A 145 12.87 -12.97 1.71
C LEU A 145 12.30 -14.30 1.16
N ILE A 146 13.16 -15.31 1.04
CA ILE A 146 12.75 -16.63 0.54
C ILE A 146 11.74 -17.28 1.49
N LEU A 147 11.95 -17.21 2.79
CA LEU A 147 11.02 -17.73 3.79
C LEU A 147 9.66 -17.02 3.73
N GLY A 148 9.63 -15.70 3.52
CA GLY A 148 8.40 -14.95 3.30
C GLY A 148 7.60 -15.42 2.06
N MET A 149 8.31 -15.69 0.96
CA MET A 149 7.69 -16.24 -0.25
C MET A 149 7.19 -17.67 -0.05
N MET A 150 7.96 -18.52 0.61
CA MET A 150 7.54 -19.91 0.92
C MET A 150 6.34 -19.93 1.87
N PHE A 151 6.35 -19.08 2.89
CA PHE A 151 5.20 -18.90 3.79
C PHE A 151 3.97 -18.47 3.02
N SER A 152 4.09 -17.49 2.11
CA SER A 152 3.00 -17.04 1.25
C SER A 152 2.41 -18.16 0.41
N SER A 153 3.27 -19.02 -0.16
CA SER A 153 2.85 -20.18 -0.96
C SER A 153 2.12 -21.21 -0.11
N GLY A 154 2.63 -21.51 1.10
CA GLY A 154 1.99 -22.44 2.04
C GLY A 154 0.61 -21.94 2.50
N VAL A 155 0.52 -20.65 2.87
CA VAL A 155 -0.77 -20.01 3.21
C VAL A 155 -1.72 -20.02 2.02
N GLY A 156 -1.22 -19.75 0.81
CA GLY A 156 -1.99 -19.82 -0.42
C GLY A 156 -2.64 -21.19 -0.64
N ALA A 157 -1.89 -22.27 -0.39
CA ALA A 157 -2.42 -23.63 -0.49
C ALA A 157 -3.57 -23.89 0.53
N VAL A 158 -3.41 -23.41 1.77
CA VAL A 158 -4.49 -23.50 2.79
C VAL A 158 -5.73 -22.73 2.33
N VAL A 159 -5.54 -21.50 1.85
CA VAL A 159 -6.66 -20.68 1.34
C VAL A 159 -7.36 -21.37 0.17
N GLN A 160 -6.63 -22.00 -0.76
CA GLN A 160 -7.21 -22.76 -1.88
C GLN A 160 -8.07 -23.95 -1.40
N ILE A 161 -7.60 -24.67 -0.35
CA ILE A 161 -8.41 -25.73 0.26
C ILE A 161 -9.71 -25.17 0.84
N LEU A 162 -9.64 -24.04 1.56
CA LEU A 162 -10.82 -23.38 2.12
C LEU A 162 -11.79 -22.91 1.01
N GLN A 163 -11.26 -22.38 -0.09
CA GLN A 163 -12.06 -22.00 -1.26
C GLN A 163 -12.79 -23.20 -1.87
N TYR A 164 -12.08 -24.32 -2.03
CA TYR A 164 -12.66 -25.54 -2.61
C TYR A 164 -13.79 -26.11 -1.73
N LEU A 165 -13.66 -26.05 -0.42
CA LEU A 165 -14.65 -26.58 0.54
C LEU A 165 -15.77 -25.58 0.84
N SER A 166 -15.69 -24.33 0.40
CA SER A 166 -16.63 -23.28 0.77
C SER A 166 -17.89 -23.28 -0.10
N LYS A 167 -18.93 -22.60 0.39
CA LYS A 167 -20.16 -22.34 -0.38
C LYS A 167 -19.88 -21.28 -1.45
N GLU A 168 -20.64 -21.35 -2.56
CA GLU A 168 -20.52 -20.46 -3.70
C GLU A 168 -20.61 -18.96 -3.31
N GLU A 169 -21.56 -18.60 -2.44
CA GLU A 169 -21.73 -17.22 -1.97
C GLU A 169 -20.51 -16.71 -1.19
N SER A 170 -19.96 -17.54 -0.30
CA SER A 170 -18.76 -17.22 0.47
C SER A 170 -17.54 -17.10 -0.43
N LEU A 171 -17.40 -17.99 -1.41
CA LEU A 171 -16.34 -17.93 -2.40
C LEU A 171 -16.41 -16.63 -3.21
N LYS A 172 -17.60 -16.26 -3.68
CA LYS A 172 -17.81 -15.00 -4.40
C LYS A 172 -17.43 -13.78 -3.55
N ALA A 173 -17.84 -13.74 -2.29
CA ALA A 173 -17.50 -12.66 -1.38
C ALA A 173 -15.98 -12.55 -1.16
N PHE A 174 -15.30 -13.68 -0.97
CA PHE A 174 -13.84 -13.72 -0.83
C PHE A 174 -13.14 -13.24 -2.10
N VAL A 175 -13.56 -13.70 -3.29
CA VAL A 175 -12.99 -13.27 -4.57
C VAL A 175 -13.16 -11.76 -4.77
N ILE A 176 -14.34 -11.20 -4.47
CA ILE A 176 -14.58 -9.74 -4.55
C ILE A 176 -13.61 -8.99 -3.62
N TRP A 177 -13.41 -9.47 -2.38
CA TRP A 177 -12.46 -8.86 -1.46
C TRP A 177 -11.03 -8.87 -2.01
N THR A 178 -10.59 -9.95 -2.68
CA THR A 178 -9.25 -10.04 -3.29
C THR A 178 -9.04 -9.09 -4.46
N MET A 179 -10.11 -8.59 -5.07
CA MET A 179 -10.03 -7.60 -6.15
C MET A 179 -9.70 -6.19 -5.65
N GLY A 180 -9.80 -5.97 -4.35
CA GLY A 180 -9.57 -4.67 -3.71
C GLY A 180 -10.70 -3.67 -3.95
N ALA A 181 -11.04 -2.92 -2.91
CA ALA A 181 -12.07 -1.89 -2.97
C ALA A 181 -11.72 -0.74 -2.02
N LEU A 182 -11.61 0.48 -2.57
CA LEU A 182 -11.36 1.69 -1.77
C LEU A 182 -12.67 2.27 -1.19
N GLY A 183 -13.81 1.89 -1.77
CA GLY A 183 -15.13 2.43 -1.43
C GLY A 183 -15.83 1.71 -0.28
N ASP A 184 -15.32 0.59 0.20
CA ASP A 184 -15.95 -0.23 1.24
C ASP A 184 -15.60 0.23 2.66
N VAL A 185 -14.70 1.23 2.77
CA VAL A 185 -14.26 1.79 4.05
C VAL A 185 -15.32 2.73 4.59
N THR A 186 -15.84 2.41 5.79
CA THR A 186 -16.80 3.25 6.50
C THR A 186 -16.12 4.38 7.27
N SER A 187 -16.90 5.41 7.66
CA SER A 187 -16.41 6.53 8.48
C SER A 187 -15.79 6.04 9.81
N GLY A 188 -16.38 5.00 10.44
CA GLY A 188 -15.83 4.40 11.65
C GLY A 188 -14.50 3.69 11.44
N GLN A 189 -14.35 2.99 10.32
CA GLN A 189 -13.08 2.33 9.94
C GLN A 189 -11.99 3.34 9.58
N LEU A 190 -12.35 4.50 9.03
CA LEU A 190 -11.42 5.58 8.73
C LEU A 190 -10.71 6.09 9.99
N LEU A 191 -11.41 6.09 11.16
CA LEU A 191 -10.82 6.46 12.46
C LEU A 191 -9.70 5.52 12.92
N ILE A 192 -9.64 4.30 12.40
CA ILE A 192 -8.56 3.34 12.67
C ILE A 192 -7.51 3.41 11.55
N LEU A 193 -7.96 3.45 10.30
CA LEU A 193 -7.07 3.47 9.13
C LEU A 193 -6.14 4.68 9.13
N VAL A 194 -6.69 5.88 9.34
CA VAL A 194 -5.90 7.13 9.30
C VAL A 194 -4.78 7.14 10.34
N PRO A 195 -5.03 6.92 11.66
CA PRO A 195 -3.95 6.91 12.64
C PRO A 195 -2.93 5.79 12.39
N SER A 196 -3.38 4.61 11.93
CA SER A 196 -2.48 3.47 11.64
C SER A 196 -1.52 3.80 10.49
N VAL A 197 -2.01 4.40 9.41
CA VAL A 197 -1.18 4.84 8.28
C VAL A 197 -0.22 5.95 8.72
N PHE A 198 -0.69 6.93 9.48
CA PHE A 198 0.18 8.00 10.00
C PHE A 198 1.27 7.46 10.93
N ALA A 199 0.94 6.51 11.83
CA ALA A 199 1.93 5.84 12.66
C ALA A 199 2.96 5.09 11.83
N GLY A 200 2.53 4.36 10.79
CA GLY A 200 3.41 3.68 9.85
C GLY A 200 4.33 4.64 9.09
N LEU A 201 3.81 5.78 8.62
CA LEU A 201 4.59 6.83 7.94
C LEU A 201 5.59 7.50 8.90
N LEU A 202 5.19 7.75 10.15
CA LEU A 202 6.09 8.27 11.19
C LEU A 202 7.26 7.31 11.43
N LEU A 203 6.97 6.01 11.56
CA LEU A 203 8.02 4.99 11.64
C LEU A 203 8.91 4.98 10.39
N ALA A 204 8.34 5.16 9.20
CA ALA A 204 9.11 5.25 7.96
C ALA A 204 10.09 6.44 7.98
N VAL A 205 9.67 7.60 8.50
CA VAL A 205 10.57 8.76 8.68
C VAL A 205 11.73 8.43 9.63
N LEU A 206 11.47 7.71 10.72
CA LEU A 206 12.52 7.26 11.66
C LEU A 206 13.50 6.28 11.02
N THR A 207 13.12 5.59 9.95
CA THR A 207 13.98 4.64 9.22
C THR A 207 14.81 5.29 8.10
N ILE A 208 14.70 6.58 7.84
CA ILE A 208 15.46 7.26 6.76
C ILE A 208 16.97 7.05 6.91
N LYS A 209 17.52 7.29 8.11
CA LYS A 209 18.96 7.10 8.36
C LYS A 209 19.39 5.64 8.20
N PRO A 210 18.72 4.64 8.81
CA PRO A 210 18.97 3.23 8.52
C PRO A 210 18.94 2.89 7.02
N LEU A 211 17.91 3.36 6.29
CA LEU A 211 17.76 3.08 4.85
C LEU A 211 18.92 3.65 4.03
N ASN A 212 19.39 4.86 4.33
CA ASN A 212 20.53 5.46 3.66
C ASN A 212 21.83 4.68 3.90
N LEU A 213 22.03 4.16 5.11
CA LEU A 213 23.20 3.32 5.41
C LEU A 213 23.10 1.95 4.73
N LEU A 214 21.91 1.36 4.65
CA LEU A 214 21.67 0.05 4.01
C LEU A 214 21.88 0.09 2.49
N LEU A 215 21.84 1.25 1.83
CA LEU A 215 22.21 1.37 0.41
C LEU A 215 23.62 0.85 0.11
N PHE A 216 24.56 1.03 1.06
CA PHE A 216 25.94 0.59 0.92
C PHE A 216 26.16 -0.88 1.34
N GLY A 217 25.10 -1.53 1.83
CA GLY A 217 25.14 -2.92 2.32
C GLY A 217 25.18 -3.02 3.84
N GLU A 218 24.75 -4.19 4.35
CA GLU A 218 24.64 -4.41 5.79
C GLU A 218 26.00 -4.39 6.50
N GLU A 219 27.03 -4.97 5.89
CA GLU A 219 28.39 -4.98 6.45
C GLU A 219 28.90 -3.57 6.69
N TYR A 220 28.76 -2.71 5.68
CA TYR A 220 29.13 -1.31 5.80
C TYR A 220 28.27 -0.57 6.83
N ALA A 221 26.98 -0.81 6.85
CA ALA A 221 26.08 -0.19 7.81
C ALA A 221 26.44 -0.55 9.27
N VAL A 222 26.88 -1.77 9.52
CA VAL A 222 27.38 -2.23 10.84
C VAL A 222 28.64 -1.45 11.23
N THR A 223 29.61 -1.29 10.33
CA THR A 223 30.83 -0.50 10.64
C THR A 223 30.53 0.95 10.97
N MET A 224 29.42 1.50 10.42
CA MET A 224 28.93 2.84 10.74
C MET A 224 28.06 2.89 12.01
N GLY A 225 28.00 1.78 12.77
CA GLY A 225 27.30 1.70 14.07
C GLY A 225 25.79 1.44 13.96
N LEU A 226 25.29 0.97 12.79
CA LEU A 226 23.88 0.63 12.66
C LEU A 226 23.57 -0.70 13.36
N ASN A 227 22.55 -0.69 14.23
CA ASN A 227 21.99 -1.92 14.77
C ASN A 227 21.02 -2.54 13.75
N ILE A 228 21.50 -3.52 12.98
CA ILE A 228 20.74 -4.18 11.90
C ILE A 228 19.44 -4.80 12.43
N ARG A 229 19.48 -5.51 13.58
CA ARG A 229 18.27 -6.17 14.11
C ARG A 229 17.17 -5.17 14.43
N ARG A 230 17.53 -4.07 15.11
CA ARG A 230 16.57 -3.01 15.45
C ARG A 230 16.04 -2.32 14.19
N SER A 231 16.90 -2.06 13.22
CA SER A 231 16.52 -1.43 11.94
C SER A 231 15.57 -2.31 11.14
N ARG A 232 15.87 -3.61 11.01
CA ARG A 232 14.99 -4.58 10.34
C ARG A 232 13.62 -4.66 11.04
N SER A 233 13.59 -4.75 12.38
CA SER A 233 12.32 -4.80 13.13
C SER A 233 11.49 -3.55 12.94
N LEU A 234 12.09 -2.36 12.93
CA LEU A 234 11.39 -1.10 12.65
C LEU A 234 10.85 -1.03 11.22
N LEU A 235 11.63 -1.48 10.24
CA LEU A 235 11.20 -1.54 8.84
C LEU A 235 10.05 -2.53 8.64
N PHE A 236 10.13 -3.72 9.24
CA PHE A 236 9.04 -4.70 9.19
C PHE A 236 7.77 -4.17 9.86
N LEU A 237 7.89 -3.53 11.02
CA LEU A 237 6.75 -2.93 11.73
C LEU A 237 6.12 -1.81 10.89
N SER A 238 6.92 -0.88 10.36
CA SER A 238 6.44 0.21 9.50
C SER A 238 5.72 -0.34 8.26
N THR A 239 6.36 -1.27 7.54
CA THR A 239 5.77 -1.89 6.34
C THR A 239 4.48 -2.63 6.65
N THR A 240 4.41 -3.36 7.76
CA THR A 240 3.19 -4.10 8.13
C THR A 240 2.08 -3.15 8.55
N LEU A 241 2.38 -2.10 9.31
CA LEU A 241 1.38 -1.06 9.61
C LEU A 241 0.85 -0.40 8.35
N LEU A 242 1.72 -0.07 7.40
CA LEU A 242 1.33 0.58 6.16
C LEU A 242 0.56 -0.38 5.24
N ALA A 243 1.22 -1.45 4.76
CA ALA A 243 0.64 -2.38 3.80
C ALA A 243 -0.43 -3.27 4.42
N GLY A 244 -0.27 -3.71 5.66
CA GLY A 244 -1.24 -4.54 6.38
C GLY A 244 -2.54 -3.80 6.66
N THR A 245 -2.47 -2.53 7.09
CA THR A 245 -3.68 -1.72 7.30
C THR A 245 -4.43 -1.51 5.99
N ILE A 246 -3.73 -1.12 4.91
CA ILE A 246 -4.41 -0.94 3.62
C ILE A 246 -5.04 -2.25 3.14
N THR A 247 -4.31 -3.36 3.24
CA THR A 247 -4.85 -4.69 2.85
C THR A 247 -6.06 -5.09 3.69
N ALA A 248 -6.08 -4.78 4.99
CA ALA A 248 -7.17 -5.13 5.88
C ALA A 248 -8.48 -4.39 5.54
N PHE A 249 -8.40 -3.11 5.20
CA PHE A 249 -9.57 -2.30 4.93
C PHE A 249 -9.98 -2.24 3.44
N CYS A 250 -9.01 -2.35 2.54
CA CYS A 250 -9.22 -2.18 1.10
C CYS A 250 -9.00 -3.45 0.29
N GLY A 251 -8.61 -4.57 0.94
CA GLY A 251 -8.11 -5.74 0.22
C GLY A 251 -6.69 -5.53 -0.32
N PRO A 252 -6.10 -6.56 -0.93
CA PRO A 252 -4.77 -6.48 -1.50
C PRO A 252 -4.75 -5.58 -2.75
N ILE A 253 -3.88 -4.56 -2.77
CA ILE A 253 -3.65 -3.68 -3.92
C ILE A 253 -2.21 -3.86 -4.38
N GLY A 254 -2.05 -4.45 -5.55
CA GLY A 254 -0.73 -4.76 -6.13
C GLY A 254 -0.09 -3.60 -6.88
N PHE A 255 1.17 -3.79 -7.27
CA PHE A 255 1.97 -2.98 -8.19
C PHE A 255 2.31 -1.55 -7.74
N ILE A 256 1.47 -0.83 -7.01
CA ILE A 256 1.74 0.55 -6.58
C ILE A 256 3.04 0.62 -5.75
N GLY A 257 3.15 -0.24 -4.74
CA GLY A 257 4.36 -0.30 -3.90
C GLY A 257 5.60 -0.78 -4.64
N LEU A 258 5.44 -1.46 -5.76
CA LEU A 258 6.56 -1.92 -6.57
C LEU A 258 6.98 -0.85 -7.59
N ALA A 259 6.04 -0.23 -8.28
CA ALA A 259 6.30 0.69 -9.38
C ALA A 259 6.70 2.11 -8.91
N MET A 260 6.01 2.65 -7.89
CA MET A 260 6.18 4.07 -7.50
C MET A 260 7.55 4.43 -6.93
N PRO A 261 8.24 3.61 -6.14
CA PRO A 261 9.62 3.92 -5.75
C PRO A 261 10.56 4.08 -6.95
N HIS A 262 10.36 3.30 -8.01
CA HIS A 262 11.16 3.42 -9.23
C HIS A 262 10.86 4.73 -9.96
N VAL A 263 9.59 5.05 -10.16
CA VAL A 263 9.17 6.32 -10.76
C VAL A 263 9.77 7.49 -10.00
N THR A 264 9.72 7.46 -8.66
CA THR A 264 10.28 8.51 -7.81
C THR A 264 11.80 8.63 -7.97
N ARG A 265 12.55 7.52 -7.94
CA ARG A 265 14.01 7.54 -8.18
C ARG A 265 14.35 8.14 -9.53
N MET A 266 13.57 7.85 -10.55
CA MET A 266 13.78 8.40 -11.90
C MET A 266 13.47 9.89 -12.00
N LEU A 267 12.40 10.34 -11.36
CA LEU A 267 12.02 11.76 -11.36
C LEU A 267 13.06 12.60 -10.64
N PHE A 268 13.44 12.20 -9.42
CA PHE A 268 14.37 12.96 -8.58
C PHE A 268 15.83 12.70 -8.89
N GLN A 269 16.17 11.59 -9.58
CA GLN A 269 17.56 11.18 -9.86
C GLN A 269 18.44 11.22 -8.59
N ASN A 270 17.88 10.74 -7.49
CA ASN A 270 18.49 10.78 -6.17
C ASN A 270 18.27 9.43 -5.47
N SER A 271 19.21 9.04 -4.61
CA SER A 271 19.12 7.83 -3.78
C SER A 271 18.91 8.14 -2.29
N ASP A 272 18.99 9.43 -1.90
CA ASP A 272 18.79 9.84 -0.50
C ASP A 272 17.31 9.72 -0.10
N HIS A 273 17.04 8.95 0.94
CA HIS A 273 15.68 8.74 1.45
C HIS A 273 15.05 9.99 2.06
N HIS A 274 15.82 11.04 2.40
CA HIS A 274 15.25 12.34 2.76
C HIS A 274 14.45 12.98 1.60
N VAL A 275 14.84 12.69 0.36
CA VAL A 275 14.17 13.16 -0.86
C VAL A 275 13.19 12.09 -1.37
N LEU A 276 13.63 10.82 -1.37
CA LEU A 276 12.82 9.73 -1.93
C LEU A 276 11.57 9.43 -1.12
N LEU A 277 11.61 9.49 0.21
CA LEU A 277 10.45 9.13 1.03
C LEU A 277 9.29 10.10 0.81
N PRO A 278 9.44 11.45 0.95
CA PRO A 278 8.35 12.36 0.66
C PRO A 278 7.96 12.37 -0.83
N GLY A 279 8.92 12.20 -1.75
CA GLY A 279 8.63 12.04 -3.17
C GLY A 279 7.78 10.80 -3.47
N THR A 280 8.04 9.69 -2.79
CA THR A 280 7.30 8.44 -2.94
C THR A 280 5.90 8.54 -2.33
N ILE A 281 5.72 9.26 -1.23
CA ILE A 281 4.40 9.56 -0.65
C ILE A 281 3.53 10.27 -1.70
N LEU A 282 4.04 11.35 -2.28
CA LEU A 282 3.28 12.17 -3.23
C LEU A 282 3.02 11.44 -4.56
N SER A 283 4.03 10.78 -5.12
CA SER A 283 3.86 10.04 -6.37
C SER A 283 2.91 8.84 -6.20
N GLY A 284 3.00 8.13 -5.07
CA GLY A 284 2.10 7.04 -4.75
C GLY A 284 0.66 7.48 -4.54
N ALA A 285 0.45 8.57 -3.79
CA ALA A 285 -0.86 9.18 -3.61
C ALA A 285 -1.46 9.61 -4.96
N SER A 286 -0.69 10.32 -5.79
CA SER A 286 -1.14 10.78 -7.10
C SER A 286 -1.56 9.65 -8.01
N ILE A 287 -0.75 8.59 -8.13
CA ILE A 287 -1.07 7.49 -9.05
C ILE A 287 -2.29 6.69 -8.58
N LEU A 288 -2.47 6.49 -7.26
CA LEU A 288 -3.62 5.73 -6.78
C LEU A 288 -4.91 6.55 -6.88
N LEU A 289 -4.87 7.87 -6.71
CA LEU A 289 -6.00 8.76 -7.04
C LEU A 289 -6.34 8.67 -8.54
N LEU A 290 -5.35 8.69 -9.42
CA LEU A 290 -5.58 8.49 -10.86
C LEU A 290 -6.21 7.12 -11.15
N CYS A 291 -5.70 6.04 -10.51
CA CYS A 291 -6.29 4.71 -10.65
C CYS A 291 -7.73 4.67 -10.16
N ASP A 292 -8.06 5.38 -9.06
CA ASP A 292 -9.43 5.44 -8.54
C ASP A 292 -10.38 6.19 -9.49
N ILE A 293 -9.93 7.30 -10.08
CA ILE A 293 -10.69 8.02 -11.10
C ILE A 293 -11.01 7.09 -12.29
N ILE A 294 -10.00 6.36 -12.79
CA ILE A 294 -10.18 5.39 -13.88
C ILE A 294 -11.14 4.28 -13.45
N SER A 295 -10.98 3.75 -12.23
CA SER A 295 -11.86 2.73 -11.66
C SER A 295 -13.32 3.19 -11.60
N LYS A 296 -13.57 4.45 -11.24
CA LYS A 296 -14.92 5.05 -11.21
C LYS A 296 -15.55 5.21 -12.60
N ILE A 297 -14.74 5.61 -13.59
CA ILE A 297 -15.20 5.82 -14.97
C ILE A 297 -15.59 4.49 -15.61
N PHE A 298 -14.74 3.46 -15.47
CA PHE A 298 -14.93 2.17 -16.13
C PHE A 298 -15.62 1.12 -15.25
N THR A 299 -15.93 1.44 -13.99
CA THR A 299 -16.52 0.51 -13.00
C THR A 299 -15.71 -0.79 -12.84
N LEU A 300 -14.39 -0.69 -12.86
CA LEU A 300 -13.46 -1.80 -12.76
C LEU A 300 -12.84 -1.91 -11.36
N PRO A 301 -12.47 -3.12 -10.89
CA PRO A 301 -11.76 -3.30 -9.63
C PRO A 301 -10.43 -2.56 -9.61
N ILE A 302 -10.09 -1.94 -8.46
CA ILE A 302 -8.89 -1.12 -8.34
C ILE A 302 -7.60 -1.90 -8.60
N ASN A 303 -7.54 -3.16 -8.14
CA ASN A 303 -6.35 -4.00 -8.32
C ASN A 303 -6.06 -4.31 -9.81
N ALA A 304 -7.09 -4.43 -10.64
CA ALA A 304 -6.92 -4.60 -12.08
C ALA A 304 -6.32 -3.35 -12.73
N ILE A 305 -6.80 -2.16 -12.35
CA ILE A 305 -6.28 -0.89 -12.86
C ILE A 305 -4.82 -0.68 -12.44
N THR A 306 -4.52 -0.91 -11.15
CA THR A 306 -3.14 -0.75 -10.64
C THR A 306 -2.18 -1.75 -11.29
N ALA A 307 -2.63 -2.97 -11.61
CA ALA A 307 -1.84 -3.96 -12.34
C ALA A 307 -1.57 -3.51 -13.78
N LEU A 308 -2.60 -3.08 -14.50
CA LEU A 308 -2.49 -2.62 -15.90
C LEU A 308 -1.54 -1.42 -16.04
N LEU A 309 -1.53 -0.51 -15.09
CA LEU A 309 -0.63 0.65 -15.09
C LEU A 309 0.75 0.32 -14.52
N GLY A 310 0.82 -0.53 -13.50
CA GLY A 310 2.07 -0.85 -12.80
C GLY A 310 2.97 -1.81 -13.54
N ILE A 311 2.40 -2.84 -14.22
CA ILE A 311 3.19 -3.85 -14.94
C ILE A 311 4.08 -3.22 -16.03
N PRO A 312 3.57 -2.34 -16.93
CA PRO A 312 4.41 -1.71 -17.94
C PRO A 312 5.58 -0.90 -17.35
N ILE A 313 5.33 -0.20 -16.23
CA ILE A 313 6.36 0.58 -15.54
C ILE A 313 7.46 -0.35 -15.03
N VAL A 314 7.09 -1.45 -14.38
CA VAL A 314 8.05 -2.42 -13.82
C VAL A 314 8.85 -3.10 -14.93
N VAL A 315 8.19 -3.56 -16.00
CA VAL A 315 8.85 -4.17 -17.16
C VAL A 315 9.85 -3.18 -17.79
N TRP A 316 9.44 -1.94 -17.98
CA TRP A 316 10.32 -0.91 -18.53
C TRP A 316 11.54 -0.62 -17.64
N VAL A 317 11.36 -0.56 -16.30
CA VAL A 317 12.46 -0.40 -15.34
C VAL A 317 13.43 -1.56 -15.41
N VAL A 318 12.95 -2.80 -15.45
CA VAL A 318 13.78 -4.01 -15.54
C VAL A 318 14.60 -4.01 -16.84
N LEU A 319 13.95 -3.71 -17.98
CA LEU A 319 14.62 -3.69 -19.28
C LEU A 319 15.67 -2.58 -19.41
N ARG A 320 15.44 -1.45 -18.75
CA ARG A 320 16.37 -0.31 -18.78
C ARG A 320 17.59 -0.53 -17.88
N ASN A 321 17.46 -1.23 -16.79
CA ASN A 321 18.55 -1.54 -15.87
C ASN A 321 19.38 -2.74 -16.37
N LYS A 322 20.18 -2.53 -17.40
CA LYS A 322 21.13 -3.55 -17.93
C LYS A 322 22.13 -4.09 -16.90
N SER A 323 22.26 -3.45 -15.72
CA SER A 323 23.15 -3.87 -14.64
C SER A 323 22.62 -5.05 -13.79
N ILE A 324 21.38 -5.53 -14.03
CA ILE A 324 20.80 -6.68 -13.32
C ILE A 324 21.15 -8.01 -14.03
N THR A 325 21.69 -7.94 -15.25
CA THR A 325 21.98 -9.12 -16.11
C THR A 325 23.48 -9.39 -16.29
N ALA A 326 24.37 -8.77 -15.50
CA ALA A 326 25.79 -9.07 -15.50
C ALA A 326 26.28 -9.61 -14.16
#